data_2d645d8bc79c3419cbba2918fa067afa
#
_entry.id   2d645d8bc79c3419cbba2918fa067afa
#
_cell.length_a   1.000
_cell.length_b   1.000
_cell.length_c   1.000
_cell.angle_alpha   90.00
_cell.angle_beta   90.00
_cell.angle_gamma   90.00
#
_symmetry.space_group_name_H-M   'P 1'
#
loop_
_entity.id
_entity.type
_entity.pdbx_description
1 polymer ?
#
loop_
_entity_poly.entity_id
_entity_poly.type
_entity_poly.pdbx_seq_one_letter_code
_entity_poly.pdbx_strand_id
1 'polypeptide(L)'
;CGHFLGTFAYASTTAAYEGGGEWLDQLIGYLAGNLALVRDFCKNRVPQIHLVEPEGTYLAWLDCRELGMTDDELMAFFSDEAKVWLDPGTHSGEQGSGFMRFNLGSSRRVIAQALDQIEAAWKKRNV
;
A
#
# COMPACT_ATOMS: atom_id res chain seq x y z
N CYS A 1 24.73 14.64 -14.75
CA CYS A 1 24.89 13.32 -15.38
C CYS A 1 23.58 12.95 -16.04
N GLY A 2 23.52 12.97 -17.38
CA GLY A 2 22.36 12.48 -18.11
C GLY A 2 22.30 10.96 -17.99
N HIS A 3 21.21 10.44 -17.42
CA HIS A 3 20.95 9.02 -17.47
C HIS A 3 20.47 8.66 -18.88
N PHE A 4 21.34 8.07 -19.69
CA PHE A 4 20.94 7.53 -20.98
C PHE A 4 20.12 6.25 -20.75
N LEU A 5 18.92 6.22 -21.29
CA LEU A 5 18.10 5.02 -21.32
C LEU A 5 18.80 3.94 -22.17
N GLY A 6 18.90 2.73 -21.64
CA GLY A 6 19.43 1.60 -22.41
C GLY A 6 18.52 1.22 -23.57
N THR A 7 19.05 0.56 -24.58
CA THR A 7 18.29 0.14 -25.79
C THR A 7 17.06 -0.69 -25.43
N PHE A 8 17.16 -1.57 -24.43
CA PHE A 8 16.03 -2.37 -23.96
C PHE A 8 14.92 -1.52 -23.31
N ALA A 9 15.27 -0.41 -22.65
CA ALA A 9 14.29 0.49 -22.08
C ALA A 9 13.42 1.16 -23.16
N TYR A 10 14.02 1.55 -24.30
CA TYR A 10 13.26 2.07 -25.44
C TYR A 10 12.33 1.01 -26.02
N ALA A 11 12.85 -0.18 -26.31
CA ALA A 11 12.08 -1.26 -26.91
C ALA A 11 10.92 -1.70 -26.00
N SER A 12 11.16 -1.87 -24.70
CA SER A 12 10.13 -2.28 -23.75
C SER A 12 9.05 -1.22 -23.54
N THR A 13 9.44 0.06 -23.48
CA THR A 13 8.47 1.16 -23.34
C THR A 13 7.59 1.25 -24.58
N THR A 14 8.18 1.21 -25.79
CA THR A 14 7.42 1.23 -27.04
C THR A 14 6.42 0.05 -27.10
N ALA A 15 6.88 -1.17 -26.84
CA ALA A 15 6.04 -2.36 -26.85
C ALA A 15 4.89 -2.30 -25.81
N ALA A 16 5.17 -1.75 -24.63
CA ALA A 16 4.14 -1.58 -23.58
C ALA A 16 3.03 -0.62 -24.02
N TYR A 17 3.38 0.51 -24.63
CA TYR A 17 2.41 1.49 -25.11
C TYR A 17 1.65 1.04 -26.35
N GLU A 18 2.30 0.31 -27.26
CA GLU A 18 1.66 -0.16 -28.50
C GLU A 18 0.79 -1.40 -28.30
N GLY A 19 1.16 -2.32 -27.38
CA GLY A 19 0.50 -3.61 -27.23
C GLY A 19 -0.02 -3.93 -25.81
N GLY A 20 0.22 -3.08 -24.81
CA GLY A 20 -0.06 -3.39 -23.41
C GLY A 20 -1.46 -3.02 -22.91
N GLY A 21 -2.35 -2.48 -23.75
CA GLY A 21 -3.64 -1.96 -23.32
C GLY A 21 -4.51 -2.98 -22.60
N GLU A 22 -4.75 -4.14 -23.19
CA GLU A 22 -5.57 -5.20 -22.59
C GLU A 22 -4.99 -5.69 -21.25
N TRP A 23 -3.67 -5.85 -21.17
CA TRP A 23 -2.99 -6.22 -19.91
C TRP A 23 -3.21 -5.15 -18.82
N LEU A 24 -3.12 -3.87 -19.20
CA LEU A 24 -3.34 -2.76 -18.28
C LEU A 24 -4.77 -2.73 -17.76
N ASP A 25 -5.76 -2.94 -18.60
CA ASP A 25 -7.17 -2.99 -18.21
C ASP A 25 -7.44 -4.12 -17.20
N GLN A 26 -6.87 -5.30 -17.45
CA GLN A 26 -6.94 -6.42 -16.50
C GLN A 26 -6.25 -6.12 -15.18
N LEU A 27 -5.08 -5.47 -15.21
CA LEU A 27 -4.36 -5.06 -14.02
C LEU A 27 -5.16 -4.05 -13.20
N ILE A 28 -5.74 -3.04 -13.83
CA ILE A 28 -6.59 -2.04 -13.16
C ILE A 28 -7.76 -2.72 -12.44
N GLY A 29 -8.43 -3.65 -13.11
CA GLY A 29 -9.50 -4.44 -12.49
C GLY A 29 -9.02 -5.29 -11.30
N TYR A 30 -7.82 -5.85 -11.41
CA TYR A 30 -7.21 -6.62 -10.31
C TYR A 30 -6.87 -5.73 -9.11
N LEU A 31 -6.27 -4.56 -9.35
CA LEU A 31 -5.93 -3.57 -8.32
C LEU A 31 -7.17 -3.01 -7.62
N ALA A 32 -8.25 -2.76 -8.36
CA ALA A 32 -9.54 -2.36 -7.79
C ALA A 32 -10.08 -3.39 -6.80
N GLY A 33 -9.92 -4.69 -7.10
CA GLY A 33 -10.26 -5.77 -6.17
C GLY A 33 -9.38 -5.79 -4.92
N ASN A 34 -8.07 -5.52 -5.04
CA ASN A 34 -7.17 -5.39 -3.90
C ASN A 34 -7.52 -4.17 -3.03
N LEU A 35 -7.81 -3.04 -3.67
CA LEU A 35 -8.26 -1.82 -2.98
C LEU A 35 -9.57 -2.06 -2.19
N ALA A 36 -10.51 -2.82 -2.75
CA ALA A 36 -11.75 -3.17 -2.07
C ALA A 36 -11.49 -3.95 -0.76
N LEU A 37 -10.51 -4.86 -0.73
CA LEU A 37 -10.11 -5.56 0.49
C LEU A 37 -9.55 -4.60 1.56
N VAL A 38 -8.69 -3.67 1.15
CA VAL A 38 -8.13 -2.67 2.08
C VAL A 38 -9.23 -1.74 2.60
N ARG A 39 -10.16 -1.32 1.75
CA ARG A 39 -11.31 -0.50 2.15
C ARG A 39 -12.21 -1.21 3.16
N ASP A 40 -12.53 -2.48 2.93
CA ASP A 40 -13.30 -3.30 3.86
C ASP A 40 -12.57 -3.47 5.19
N PHE A 41 -11.26 -3.73 5.15
CA PHE A 41 -10.43 -3.84 6.34
C PHE A 41 -10.46 -2.55 7.18
N CYS A 42 -10.22 -1.40 6.58
CA CYS A 42 -10.25 -0.12 7.29
C CYS A 42 -11.64 0.18 7.88
N LYS A 43 -12.71 -0.15 7.14
CA LYS A 43 -14.07 0.12 7.59
C LYS A 43 -14.56 -0.81 8.70
N ASN A 44 -14.25 -2.11 8.61
CA ASN A 44 -14.92 -3.14 9.39
C ASN A 44 -14.02 -3.87 10.39
N ARG A 45 -12.70 -3.84 10.21
CA ARG A 45 -11.76 -4.63 11.01
C ARG A 45 -10.86 -3.78 11.92
N VAL A 46 -10.31 -2.68 11.40
CA VAL A 46 -9.52 -1.72 12.17
C VAL A 46 -9.95 -0.29 11.79
N PRO A 47 -11.07 0.19 12.30
CA PRO A 47 -11.64 1.48 11.90
C PRO A 47 -10.79 2.69 12.30
N GLN A 48 -9.77 2.51 13.14
CA GLN A 48 -8.78 3.55 13.48
C GLN A 48 -7.76 3.79 12.36
N ILE A 49 -7.71 2.94 11.34
CA ILE A 49 -6.92 3.17 10.12
C ILE A 49 -7.89 3.62 9.03
N HIS A 50 -7.67 4.81 8.49
CA HIS A 50 -8.51 5.35 7.43
C HIS A 50 -7.81 5.27 6.08
N LEU A 51 -8.50 4.73 5.09
CA LEU A 51 -8.02 4.73 3.72
C LEU A 51 -8.26 6.12 3.11
N VAL A 52 -7.18 6.78 2.67
CA VAL A 52 -7.32 7.91 1.74
C VAL A 52 -7.61 7.32 0.37
N GLU A 53 -8.79 7.60 -0.19
CA GLU A 53 -9.21 7.00 -1.46
C GLU A 53 -8.25 7.38 -2.60
N PRO A 54 -7.58 6.39 -3.23
CA PRO A 54 -6.66 6.68 -4.30
C PRO A 54 -7.41 6.96 -5.61
N GLU A 55 -7.02 8.02 -6.30
CA GLU A 55 -7.55 8.37 -7.62
C GLU A 55 -6.76 7.69 -8.75
N GLY A 56 -5.67 7.03 -8.44
CA GLY A 56 -4.82 6.34 -9.42
C GLY A 56 -3.68 5.58 -8.78
N THR A 57 -2.88 4.94 -9.58
CA THR A 57 -1.74 4.09 -9.21
C THR A 57 -2.11 2.83 -8.41
N TYR A 58 -1.10 2.20 -7.83
CA TYR A 58 -1.23 0.99 -7.02
C TYR A 58 -0.78 1.21 -5.56
N LEU A 59 -0.68 2.48 -5.14
CA LEU A 59 -0.27 2.86 -3.81
C LEU A 59 -1.47 3.43 -3.05
N ALA A 60 -1.84 2.78 -1.96
CA ALA A 60 -2.84 3.28 -1.02
C ALA A 60 -2.16 4.05 0.11
N TRP A 61 -2.77 5.11 0.56
CA TRP A 61 -2.33 5.94 1.67
C TRP A 61 -3.23 5.68 2.87
N LEU A 62 -2.65 5.21 3.96
CA LEU A 62 -3.36 4.87 5.19
C LEU A 62 -3.10 5.96 6.23
N ASP A 63 -4.14 6.63 6.67
CA ASP A 63 -4.09 7.53 7.82
C ASP A 63 -4.21 6.71 9.10
N CYS A 64 -3.11 6.63 9.84
CA CYS A 64 -2.98 5.85 11.06
C CYS A 64 -2.95 6.70 12.33
N ARG A 65 -3.25 8.00 12.24
CA ARG A 65 -3.14 8.94 13.36
C ARG A 65 -4.04 8.58 14.54
N GLU A 66 -5.19 7.96 14.30
CA GLU A 66 -6.10 7.51 15.35
C GLU A 66 -5.61 6.26 16.11
N LEU A 67 -4.51 5.62 15.66
CA LEU A 67 -3.85 4.58 16.45
C LEU A 67 -3.11 5.15 17.67
N GLY A 68 -2.86 6.48 17.70
CA GLY A 68 -2.22 7.18 18.83
C GLY A 68 -0.74 6.83 19.01
N MET A 69 -0.05 6.43 17.94
CA MET A 69 1.36 6.03 17.93
C MET A 69 2.22 7.15 17.33
N THR A 70 3.44 7.29 17.83
CA THR A 70 4.50 8.07 17.16
C THR A 70 4.93 7.36 15.86
N ASP A 71 5.64 8.06 14.97
CA ASP A 71 6.12 7.47 13.70
C ASP A 71 7.02 6.25 13.94
N ASP A 72 7.88 6.26 14.95
CA ASP A 72 8.75 5.13 15.31
C ASP A 72 7.93 3.94 15.85
N GLU A 73 6.94 4.20 16.68
CA GLU A 73 6.04 3.17 17.21
C GLU A 73 5.16 2.59 16.10
N LEU A 74 4.73 3.41 15.14
CA LEU A 74 3.96 3.00 13.99
C LEU A 74 4.78 2.07 13.07
N MET A 75 6.04 2.42 12.82
CA MET A 75 6.97 1.56 12.10
C MET A 75 7.17 0.22 12.83
N ALA A 76 7.45 0.24 14.12
CA ALA A 76 7.63 -0.98 14.92
C ALA A 76 6.36 -1.84 14.96
N PHE A 77 5.18 -1.21 15.07
CA PHE A 77 3.90 -1.92 15.01
C PHE A 77 3.73 -2.71 13.71
N PHE A 78 3.95 -2.07 12.56
CA PHE A 78 3.79 -2.77 11.28
C PHE A 78 4.91 -3.79 11.03
N SER A 79 6.20 -3.42 11.25
CA SER A 79 7.33 -4.30 10.94
C SER A 79 7.50 -5.44 11.94
N ASP A 80 7.42 -5.14 13.25
CA ASP A 80 7.84 -6.06 14.29
C ASP A 80 6.67 -6.83 14.91
N GLU A 81 5.50 -6.20 15.05
CA GLU A 81 4.34 -6.86 15.64
C GLU A 81 3.49 -7.53 14.55
N ALA A 82 3.11 -6.78 13.52
CA ALA A 82 2.29 -7.29 12.42
C ALA A 82 3.10 -8.08 11.37
N LYS A 83 4.44 -7.94 11.33
CA LYS A 83 5.30 -8.57 10.33
C LYS A 83 4.92 -8.17 8.89
N VAL A 84 4.48 -6.93 8.71
CA VAL A 84 4.13 -6.34 7.42
C VAL A 84 4.97 -5.11 7.20
N TRP A 85 5.78 -5.11 6.14
CA TRP A 85 6.59 -3.95 5.80
C TRP A 85 5.79 -2.96 4.97
N LEU A 86 5.56 -1.77 5.51
CA LEU A 86 4.96 -0.63 4.84
C LEU A 86 5.96 0.53 4.77
N ASP A 87 5.80 1.43 3.82
CA ASP A 87 6.63 2.62 3.75
C ASP A 87 6.04 3.72 4.66
N PRO A 88 6.84 4.31 5.56
CA PRO A 88 6.37 5.41 6.40
C PRO A 88 6.09 6.67 5.56
N GLY A 89 5.03 7.36 5.90
CA GLY A 89 4.62 8.57 5.20
C GLY A 89 5.66 9.69 5.26
N THR A 90 6.47 9.73 6.32
CA THR A 90 7.56 10.68 6.50
C THR A 90 8.63 10.62 5.41
N HIS A 91 8.76 9.51 4.67
CA HIS A 91 9.61 9.45 3.47
C HIS A 91 9.15 10.41 2.36
N SER A 92 7.89 10.85 2.40
CA SER A 92 7.34 11.83 1.44
C SER A 92 7.29 13.27 1.98
N GLY A 93 7.83 13.49 3.18
CA GLY A 93 7.90 14.78 3.84
C GLY A 93 7.27 14.77 5.23
N GLU A 94 7.47 15.86 5.99
CA GLU A 94 6.99 15.96 7.38
C GLU A 94 5.46 15.83 7.52
N GLN A 95 4.71 16.25 6.48
CA GLN A 95 3.25 16.12 6.46
C GLN A 95 2.77 14.67 6.39
N GLY A 96 3.67 13.73 6.08
CA GLY A 96 3.40 12.29 6.09
C GLY A 96 3.46 11.63 7.47
N SER A 97 3.72 12.40 8.55
CA SER A 97 3.70 11.89 9.92
C SER A 97 2.35 11.27 10.27
N GLY A 98 2.35 10.07 10.85
CA GLY A 98 1.16 9.31 11.18
C GLY A 98 0.50 8.59 10.00
N PHE A 99 1.11 8.63 8.79
CA PHE A 99 0.62 7.90 7.61
C PHE A 99 1.54 6.76 7.23
N MET A 100 0.95 5.73 6.59
CA MET A 100 1.68 4.60 6.02
C MET A 100 1.26 4.36 4.57
N ARG A 101 2.22 4.07 3.69
CA ARG A 101 1.98 3.77 2.29
C ARG A 101 1.89 2.26 2.08
N PHE A 102 0.73 1.79 1.64
CA PHE A 102 0.45 0.40 1.37
C PHE A 102 0.50 0.11 -0.13
N ASN A 103 1.25 -0.89 -0.55
CA ASN A 103 1.38 -1.28 -1.95
C ASN A 103 0.30 -2.31 -2.32
N LEU A 104 -0.60 -1.95 -3.25
CA LEU A 104 -1.67 -2.81 -3.78
C LEU A 104 -1.20 -3.72 -4.92
N GLY A 105 -0.01 -3.48 -5.48
CA GLY A 105 0.56 -4.20 -6.61
C GLY A 105 1.14 -5.57 -6.23
N SER A 106 0.42 -6.32 -5.41
CA SER A 106 0.78 -7.66 -4.96
C SER A 106 -0.36 -8.65 -5.19
N SER A 107 -0.10 -9.96 -5.00
CA SER A 107 -1.17 -10.95 -5.12
C SER A 107 -2.23 -10.74 -4.04
N ARG A 108 -3.49 -10.98 -4.40
CA ARG A 108 -4.63 -10.82 -3.47
C ARG A 108 -4.46 -11.63 -2.19
N ARG A 109 -3.88 -12.82 -2.29
CA ARG A 109 -3.56 -13.66 -1.14
C ARG A 109 -2.58 -12.98 -0.18
N VAL A 110 -1.53 -12.35 -0.71
CA VAL A 110 -0.53 -11.64 0.12
C VAL A 110 -1.15 -10.40 0.78
N ILE A 111 -1.99 -9.65 0.04
CA ILE A 111 -2.74 -8.52 0.60
C ILE A 111 -3.64 -8.99 1.75
N ALA A 112 -4.46 -10.02 1.53
CA ALA A 112 -5.34 -10.55 2.58
C ALA A 112 -4.56 -11.02 3.81
N GLN A 113 -3.46 -11.76 3.62
CA GLN A 113 -2.60 -12.19 4.71
C GLN A 113 -2.01 -11.00 5.49
N ALA A 114 -1.54 -9.96 4.81
CA ALA A 114 -1.03 -8.76 5.48
C ALA A 114 -2.11 -8.07 6.33
N LEU A 115 -3.32 -7.94 5.82
CA LEU A 115 -4.44 -7.36 6.56
C LEU A 115 -4.82 -8.21 7.79
N ASP A 116 -4.80 -9.54 7.68
CA ASP A 116 -5.04 -10.46 8.81
C ASP A 116 -3.97 -10.31 9.90
N GLN A 117 -2.70 -10.17 9.50
CA GLN A 117 -1.60 -9.96 10.43
C GLN A 117 -1.70 -8.62 11.16
N ILE A 118 -2.07 -7.54 10.45
CA ILE A 118 -2.27 -6.21 11.05
C ILE A 118 -3.42 -6.25 12.06
N GLU A 119 -4.53 -6.86 11.72
CA GLU A 119 -5.67 -7.01 12.64
C GLU A 119 -5.30 -7.81 13.89
N ALA A 120 -4.57 -8.92 13.72
CA ALA A 120 -4.14 -9.77 14.83
C ALA A 120 -3.20 -9.00 15.78
N ALA A 121 -2.26 -8.24 15.25
CA ALA A 121 -1.36 -7.40 16.03
C ALA A 121 -2.13 -6.30 16.78
N TRP A 122 -3.08 -5.63 16.11
CA TRP A 122 -3.90 -4.60 16.71
C TRP A 122 -4.77 -5.13 17.85
N LYS A 123 -5.43 -6.26 17.67
CA LYS A 123 -6.21 -6.92 18.71
C LYS A 123 -5.37 -7.29 19.92
N LYS A 124 -4.18 -7.84 19.70
CA LYS A 124 -3.26 -8.22 20.79
C LYS A 124 -2.81 -7.01 21.62
N ARG A 125 -2.70 -5.84 21.01
CA ARG A 125 -2.26 -4.62 21.69
C ARG A 125 -3.37 -3.98 22.55
N ASN A 126 -4.63 -4.25 22.22
CA ASN A 126 -5.79 -3.66 22.88
C ASN A 126 -6.52 -4.64 23.84
N VAL A 127 -5.89 -5.74 24.20
CA VAL A 127 -6.30 -6.66 25.27
C VAL A 127 -5.51 -6.32 26.52
#